data_c4268bae460154dc6a1684a1e3cf4415
#
_entry.id   c4268bae460154dc6a1684a1e3cf4415
#
_cell.length_a   1.000
_cell.length_b   1.000
_cell.length_c   1.000
_cell.angle_alpha   90.00
_cell.angle_beta   90.00
_cell.angle_gamma   90.00
#
_symmetry.space_group_name_H-M   'P 1'
#
loop_
_entity.id
_entity.type
_entity.pdbx_description
1 polymer ?
#
loop_
_entity_poly.entity_id
_entity_poly.type
_entity_poly.pdbx_seq_one_letter_code
_entity_poly.pdbx_strand_id
1 'polypeptide(L)'
;MLMPKRVKHRKVQRGRRAGMAKGGTEVSFGDYGLMAQEVCWLTSRQIEAARRAMTHHVKRGGRIWIRVFPDKPVTKKPAEVRMGSGKGAPDHWVAVVKPGRVMFEMAGVPEEIAREAMRLASHKLPIDTKFVVKEGFEHGHQ
;
A
#
# COMPACT_ATOMS: atom_id res chain seq x y z
N MET A 1 12.35 3.15 7.18
CA MET A 1 10.98 3.14 6.65
C MET A 1 10.88 4.01 5.42
N LEU A 2 9.90 3.76 4.59
CA LEU A 2 9.70 4.52 3.37
C LEU A 2 9.27 5.94 3.67
N MET A 3 9.93 6.89 3.04
CA MET A 3 9.52 8.29 3.08
C MET A 3 10.18 9.02 1.92
N PRO A 4 9.60 10.14 1.47
CA PRO A 4 10.19 10.90 0.37
C PRO A 4 11.55 11.47 0.76
N LYS A 5 12.49 11.43 -0.17
CA LYS A 5 13.81 12.02 0.05
C LYS A 5 13.75 13.54 0.07
N ARG A 6 12.86 14.10 -0.71
CA ARG A 6 12.69 15.55 -0.82
C ARG A 6 11.21 15.86 -0.83
N VAL A 7 10.80 16.80 -0.01
CA VAL A 7 9.40 17.17 0.13
C VAL A 7 9.25 18.65 -0.20
N LYS A 8 8.42 18.96 -1.20
CA LYS A 8 8.14 20.33 -1.59
C LYS A 8 7.41 21.08 -0.50
N HIS A 9 6.44 20.43 0.13
CA HIS A 9 5.74 20.94 1.29
C HIS A 9 5.79 19.88 2.37
N ARG A 10 6.31 20.22 3.53
CA ARG A 10 6.44 19.23 4.60
C ARG A 10 5.13 18.91 5.29
N LYS A 11 4.15 19.77 5.13
CA LYS A 11 2.82 19.60 5.73
C LYS A 11 1.78 19.82 4.66
N VAL A 12 0.76 18.99 4.64
CA VAL A 12 -0.36 19.15 3.73
C VAL A 12 -1.65 19.12 4.53
N GLN A 13 -2.68 19.75 4.00
CA GLN A 13 -3.98 19.69 4.62
C GLN A 13 -4.59 18.32 4.44
N ARG A 14 -5.43 17.92 5.40
CA ARG A 14 -6.14 16.65 5.30
C ARG A 14 -7.09 16.71 4.12
N GLY A 15 -6.89 15.83 3.14
CA GLY A 15 -7.73 15.76 1.97
C GLY A 15 -8.92 14.84 2.16
N ARG A 16 -9.76 14.78 1.14
CA ARG A 16 -10.87 13.84 1.11
C ARG A 16 -10.34 12.42 0.94
N ARG A 17 -10.91 11.51 1.70
CA ARG A 17 -10.59 10.08 1.58
C ARG A 17 -11.64 9.30 0.80
N ALA A 18 -12.73 9.96 0.42
CA ALA A 18 -13.80 9.29 -0.33
C ALA A 18 -13.47 9.21 -1.82
N GLY A 19 -14.17 8.33 -2.51
CA GLY A 19 -14.04 8.17 -3.95
C GLY A 19 -13.24 6.94 -4.35
N MET A 20 -13.23 6.69 -5.65
CA MET A 20 -12.50 5.57 -6.23
C MET A 20 -11.13 6.01 -6.72
N ALA A 21 -10.22 5.07 -6.82
CA ALA A 21 -8.91 5.33 -7.40
C ALA A 21 -9.06 5.69 -8.87
N LYS A 22 -8.28 6.70 -9.30
CA LYS A 22 -8.27 7.13 -10.70
C LYS A 22 -7.11 6.53 -11.48
N GLY A 23 -6.11 6.00 -10.79
CA GLY A 23 -4.96 5.36 -11.41
C GLY A 23 -4.51 4.19 -10.57
N GLY A 24 -3.63 3.36 -11.13
CA GLY A 24 -3.12 2.21 -10.42
C GLY A 24 -4.18 1.16 -10.17
N THR A 25 -5.16 1.03 -11.06
CA THR A 25 -6.29 0.12 -10.89
C THR A 25 -6.09 -1.22 -11.60
N GLU A 26 -4.99 -1.38 -12.30
CA GLU A 26 -4.70 -2.58 -13.04
C GLU A 26 -3.36 -3.16 -12.65
N VAL A 27 -3.22 -4.48 -12.76
CA VAL A 27 -1.94 -5.15 -12.59
C VAL A 27 -1.09 -4.83 -13.82
N SER A 28 0.02 -4.15 -13.61
CA SER A 28 0.85 -3.64 -14.71
C SER A 28 2.21 -4.32 -14.84
N PHE A 29 2.85 -4.61 -13.73
CA PHE A 29 4.22 -5.13 -13.72
C PHE A 29 4.27 -6.63 -13.50
N GLY A 30 3.38 -7.15 -12.69
CA GLY A 30 3.36 -8.57 -12.32
C GLY A 30 2.25 -9.33 -13.01
N ASP A 31 1.97 -10.51 -12.47
CA ASP A 31 0.89 -11.37 -12.95
C ASP A 31 -0.32 -11.30 -12.01
N TYR A 32 -0.08 -11.01 -10.76
CA TYR A 32 -1.08 -10.97 -9.71
C TYR A 32 -0.95 -9.68 -8.91
N GLY A 33 -2.06 -9.26 -8.31
CA GLY A 33 -2.05 -8.06 -7.49
C GLY A 33 -2.96 -8.16 -6.28
N LEU A 34 -2.72 -7.28 -5.33
CA LEU A 34 -3.57 -7.10 -4.16
C LEU A 34 -4.21 -5.73 -4.26
N MET A 35 -5.52 -5.72 -4.42
CA MET A 35 -6.29 -4.50 -4.64
C MET A 35 -7.01 -4.09 -3.36
N ALA A 36 -6.99 -2.79 -3.08
CA ALA A 36 -7.74 -2.22 -1.97
C ALA A 36 -9.23 -2.19 -2.30
N GLN A 37 -10.06 -2.55 -1.34
CA GLN A 37 -11.51 -2.47 -1.48
C GLN A 37 -12.12 -1.37 -0.61
N GLU A 38 -11.29 -0.71 0.18
CA GLU A 38 -11.71 0.36 1.06
C GLU A 38 -10.71 1.51 0.98
N VAL A 39 -11.13 2.68 1.43
CA VAL A 39 -10.22 3.81 1.54
C VAL A 39 -9.45 3.70 2.85
N CYS A 40 -8.14 4.00 2.80
CA CYS A 40 -7.35 4.06 4.02
C CYS A 40 -6.08 4.88 3.83
N TRP A 41 -5.45 5.21 4.93
CA TRP A 41 -4.12 5.79 4.97
C TRP A 41 -3.16 4.70 5.45
N LEU A 42 -2.35 4.17 4.54
CA LEU A 42 -1.37 3.14 4.87
C LEU A 42 -0.09 3.78 5.38
N THR A 43 0.35 3.35 6.55
CA THR A 43 1.63 3.81 7.10
C THR A 43 2.78 3.02 6.47
N SER A 44 4.00 3.58 6.58
CA SER A 44 5.21 2.87 6.16
C SER A 44 5.33 1.51 6.82
N ARG A 45 4.96 1.42 8.09
CA ARG A 45 5.03 0.16 8.84
C ARG A 45 4.10 -0.89 8.28
N GLN A 46 2.89 -0.49 7.93
CA GLN A 46 1.91 -1.43 7.36
C GLN A 46 2.37 -1.93 5.99
N ILE A 47 2.87 -1.02 5.16
CA ILE A 47 3.40 -1.38 3.84
C ILE A 47 4.55 -2.36 3.98
N GLU A 48 5.48 -2.06 4.87
CA GLU A 48 6.65 -2.90 5.12
C GLU A 48 6.28 -4.25 5.69
N ALA A 49 5.33 -4.29 6.62
CA ALA A 49 4.86 -5.54 7.21
C ALA A 49 4.21 -6.44 6.16
N ALA A 50 3.41 -5.86 5.28
CA ALA A 50 2.79 -6.61 4.18
C ALA A 50 3.84 -7.15 3.23
N ARG A 51 4.82 -6.32 2.86
CA ARG A 51 5.92 -6.74 1.99
C ARG A 51 6.69 -7.91 2.59
N ARG A 52 7.02 -7.83 3.87
CA ARG A 52 7.74 -8.91 4.56
C ARG A 52 6.95 -10.20 4.59
N ALA A 53 5.65 -10.11 4.83
CA ALA A 53 4.80 -11.30 4.85
C ALA A 53 4.81 -12.01 3.50
N MET A 54 4.72 -11.24 2.41
CA MET A 54 4.78 -11.80 1.06
C MET A 54 6.15 -12.40 0.77
N THR A 55 7.21 -11.65 1.04
CA THR A 55 8.57 -12.09 0.78
C THR A 55 8.90 -13.37 1.54
N HIS A 56 8.48 -13.43 2.79
CA HIS A 56 8.75 -14.60 3.63
C HIS A 56 8.08 -15.85 3.10
N HIS A 57 6.88 -15.72 2.58
CA HIS A 57 6.13 -16.85 2.03
C HIS A 57 6.67 -17.30 0.67
N VAL A 58 6.96 -16.34 -0.20
CA VAL A 58 7.44 -16.62 -1.56
C VAL A 58 8.90 -17.04 -1.57
N LYS A 59 9.68 -16.59 -0.61
CA LYS A 59 11.12 -16.87 -0.49
C LYS A 59 11.87 -16.30 -1.68
N ARG A 60 12.55 -17.15 -2.45
CA ARG A 60 13.42 -16.70 -3.53
C ARG A 60 12.79 -16.76 -4.92
N GLY A 61 11.61 -17.31 -5.04
CA GLY A 61 11.06 -17.64 -6.34
C GLY A 61 10.36 -16.52 -7.08
N GLY A 62 10.00 -15.44 -6.39
CA GLY A 62 9.13 -14.45 -6.99
C GLY A 62 9.70 -13.04 -6.96
N ARG A 63 9.01 -12.18 -7.68
CA ARG A 63 9.26 -10.73 -7.67
C ARG A 63 8.04 -10.03 -7.11
N ILE A 64 8.28 -8.99 -6.32
CA ILE A 64 7.23 -8.21 -5.68
C ILE A 64 7.44 -6.75 -6.03
N TRP A 65 6.36 -6.08 -6.40
CA TRP A 65 6.36 -4.63 -6.62
C TRP A 65 5.45 -3.98 -5.60
N ILE A 66 5.92 -2.91 -4.99
CA ILE A 66 5.11 -2.08 -4.11
C ILE A 66 4.64 -0.89 -4.94
N ARG A 67 3.33 -0.74 -5.10
CA ARG A 67 2.77 0.30 -5.96
C ARG A 67 2.19 1.48 -5.20
N VAL A 68 2.40 1.51 -3.90
CA VAL A 68 1.98 2.62 -3.05
C VAL A 68 3.20 3.17 -2.33
N PHE A 69 3.22 4.47 -2.13
CA PHE A 69 4.34 5.12 -1.45
C PHE A 69 3.79 6.13 -0.43
N PRO A 70 4.34 6.15 0.78
CA PRO A 70 3.85 7.04 1.83
C PRO A 70 4.40 8.45 1.64
N ASP A 71 3.73 9.23 0.81
CA ASP A 71 4.15 10.58 0.46
C ASP A 71 3.36 11.69 1.16
N LYS A 72 2.32 11.34 1.91
CA LYS A 72 1.53 12.33 2.63
C LYS A 72 1.99 12.44 4.07
N PRO A 73 2.43 13.61 4.52
CA PRO A 73 2.80 13.78 5.92
C PRO A 73 1.56 13.91 6.80
N VAL A 74 1.62 13.27 7.97
CA VAL A 74 0.58 13.37 8.98
C VAL A 74 1.21 13.99 10.21
N THR A 75 0.61 15.05 10.71
CA THR A 75 1.11 15.75 11.89
C THR A 75 0.36 15.28 13.11
N LYS A 76 1.09 15.22 14.23
CA LYS A 76 0.51 14.89 15.52
C LYS A 76 0.88 16.02 16.49
N LYS A 77 -0.12 16.62 17.12
CA LYS A 77 0.14 17.63 18.14
C LYS A 77 0.53 16.94 19.44
N PRO A 78 1.66 17.30 20.03
CA PRO A 78 1.97 16.84 21.38
C PRO A 78 0.93 17.33 22.36
N ALA A 79 0.73 16.61 23.46
CA ALA A 79 -0.26 16.96 24.45
C ALA A 79 -0.01 18.34 25.08
N GLU A 80 1.24 18.76 25.14
CA GLU A 80 1.63 20.05 25.72
C GLU A 80 1.48 21.24 24.76
N VAL A 81 1.22 20.98 23.48
CA VAL A 81 1.09 22.07 22.52
C VAL A 81 -0.24 22.75 22.68
N ARG A 82 -0.19 24.03 22.91
CA ARG A 82 -1.40 24.84 23.06
C ARG A 82 -2.08 25.02 21.73
N MET A 83 -3.40 25.09 21.74
CA MET A 83 -4.17 25.37 20.56
C MET A 83 -3.76 26.71 19.96
N GLY A 84 -3.70 26.75 18.66
CA GLY A 84 -3.31 27.97 17.95
C GLY A 84 -1.83 28.06 17.63
N SER A 85 -1.01 27.12 18.10
CA SER A 85 0.42 27.14 17.85
C SER A 85 0.80 26.68 16.45
N GLY A 86 -0.18 26.43 15.58
CA GLY A 86 0.07 25.92 14.25
C GLY A 86 0.26 24.42 14.22
N LYS A 87 0.51 23.89 13.02
CA LYS A 87 0.76 22.47 12.86
C LYS A 87 2.11 22.08 13.42
N GLY A 88 2.15 20.96 14.10
CA GLY A 88 3.42 20.37 14.54
C GLY A 88 4.22 19.84 13.36
N ALA A 89 5.40 19.33 13.64
CA ALA A 89 6.22 18.65 12.63
C ALA A 89 5.50 17.37 12.17
N PRO A 90 5.79 16.87 10.94
CA PRO A 90 5.22 15.60 10.51
C PRO A 90 5.63 14.49 11.48
N ASP A 91 4.64 13.72 11.93
CA ASP A 91 4.85 12.59 12.82
C ASP A 91 5.23 11.34 12.03
N HIS A 92 4.53 11.11 10.94
CA HIS A 92 4.78 9.98 10.06
C HIS A 92 4.23 10.27 8.68
N TRP A 93 4.52 9.36 7.77
CA TRP A 93 4.09 9.47 6.38
C TRP A 93 3.14 8.35 6.04
N VAL A 94 2.14 8.64 5.22
CA VAL A 94 1.14 7.66 4.81
C VAL A 94 0.92 7.72 3.30
N ALA A 95 0.50 6.59 2.75
CA ALA A 95 -0.02 6.51 1.40
C ALA A 95 -1.54 6.59 1.47
N VAL A 96 -2.13 7.48 0.71
CA VAL A 96 -3.59 7.57 0.61
C VAL A 96 -4.03 6.56 -0.42
N VAL A 97 -4.80 5.58 0.01
CA VAL A 97 -5.25 4.49 -0.86
C VAL A 97 -6.76 4.55 -0.98
N LYS A 98 -7.25 4.45 -2.20
CA LYS A 98 -8.69 4.46 -2.49
C LYS A 98 -9.11 3.10 -3.04
N PRO A 99 -10.41 2.76 -2.92
CA PRO A 99 -10.90 1.49 -3.45
C PRO A 99 -10.56 1.34 -4.94
N GLY A 100 -10.12 0.16 -5.32
CA GLY A 100 -9.71 -0.13 -6.70
C GLY A 100 -8.21 -0.01 -6.93
N ARG A 101 -7.46 0.55 -5.99
CA ARG A 101 -6.01 0.70 -6.14
C ARG A 101 -5.31 -0.64 -5.95
N VAL A 102 -4.47 -1.02 -6.92
CA VAL A 102 -3.56 -2.17 -6.77
C VAL A 102 -2.37 -1.69 -5.94
N MET A 103 -2.22 -2.26 -4.75
CA MET A 103 -1.19 -1.84 -3.80
C MET A 103 0.11 -2.60 -3.97
N PHE A 104 0.02 -3.88 -4.29
CA PHE A 104 1.17 -4.75 -4.46
C PHE A 104 0.95 -5.63 -5.69
N GLU A 105 2.06 -6.01 -6.32
CA GLU A 105 2.01 -6.96 -7.44
C GLU A 105 3.06 -8.04 -7.24
N MET A 106 2.84 -9.18 -7.86
CA MET A 106 3.72 -10.33 -7.73
C MET A 106 3.79 -11.08 -9.06
N ALA A 107 4.95 -11.63 -9.36
CA ALA A 107 5.15 -12.46 -10.53
C ALA A 107 6.19 -13.53 -10.24
N GLY A 108 6.25 -14.52 -11.13
CA GLY A 108 7.27 -15.57 -11.05
C GLY A 108 6.96 -16.68 -10.07
N VAL A 109 5.70 -16.81 -9.65
CA VAL A 109 5.25 -17.88 -8.76
C VAL A 109 3.91 -18.42 -9.24
N PRO A 110 3.56 -19.66 -8.88
CA PRO A 110 2.23 -20.20 -9.18
C PRO A 110 1.13 -19.39 -8.48
N GLU A 111 -0.05 -19.42 -9.06
CA GLU A 111 -1.17 -18.66 -8.51
C GLU A 111 -1.49 -19.02 -7.06
N GLU A 112 -1.42 -20.30 -6.70
CA GLU A 112 -1.68 -20.74 -5.32
C GLU A 112 -0.74 -20.09 -4.32
N ILE A 113 0.53 -20.02 -4.69
CA ILE A 113 1.55 -19.39 -3.84
C ILE A 113 1.27 -17.89 -3.73
N ALA A 114 0.94 -17.26 -4.86
CA ALA A 114 0.63 -15.83 -4.88
C ALA A 114 -0.60 -15.51 -4.03
N ARG A 115 -1.66 -16.32 -4.14
CA ARG A 115 -2.88 -16.12 -3.35
C ARG A 115 -2.60 -16.18 -1.85
N GLU A 116 -1.83 -17.18 -1.43
CA GLU A 116 -1.50 -17.33 -0.02
C GLU A 116 -0.61 -16.20 0.47
N ALA A 117 0.38 -15.81 -0.32
CA ALA A 117 1.25 -14.69 0.03
C ALA A 117 0.45 -13.40 0.19
N MET A 118 -0.47 -13.13 -0.74
CA MET A 118 -1.30 -11.95 -0.68
C MET A 118 -2.28 -11.99 0.49
N ARG A 119 -2.79 -13.17 0.82
CA ARG A 119 -3.65 -13.34 1.99
C ARG A 119 -2.90 -12.98 3.27
N LEU A 120 -1.68 -13.47 3.40
CA LEU A 120 -0.84 -13.14 4.55
C LEU A 120 -0.54 -11.64 4.62
N ALA A 121 -0.27 -11.03 3.46
CA ALA A 121 -0.05 -9.59 3.40
C ALA A 121 -1.29 -8.82 3.83
N SER A 122 -2.48 -9.27 3.41
CA SER A 122 -3.73 -8.58 3.72
C SER A 122 -3.98 -8.50 5.23
N HIS A 123 -3.50 -9.47 5.98
CA HIS A 123 -3.64 -9.46 7.44
C HIS A 123 -2.84 -8.34 8.11
N LYS A 124 -1.89 -7.76 7.41
CA LYS A 124 -1.08 -6.64 7.91
C LYS A 124 -1.66 -5.29 7.52
N LEU A 125 -2.73 -5.29 6.74
CA LEU A 125 -3.37 -4.08 6.26
C LEU A 125 -4.69 -3.86 6.99
N PRO A 126 -5.10 -2.59 7.18
CA PRO A 126 -6.30 -2.28 7.97
C PRO A 126 -7.60 -2.30 7.15
N ILE A 127 -7.57 -2.84 5.93
CA ILE A 127 -8.70 -2.79 5.01
C ILE A 127 -8.94 -4.14 4.36
N ASP A 128 -10.14 -4.31 3.83
CA ASP A 128 -10.44 -5.44 2.97
C ASP A 128 -9.72 -5.29 1.64
N THR A 129 -9.28 -6.41 1.11
CA THR A 129 -8.50 -6.47 -0.12
C THR A 129 -9.06 -7.55 -1.03
N LYS A 130 -8.65 -7.49 -2.28
CA LYS A 130 -9.04 -8.47 -3.29
C LYS A 130 -7.81 -8.91 -4.06
N PHE A 131 -7.67 -10.22 -4.23
CA PHE A 131 -6.66 -10.80 -5.10
C PHE A 131 -7.13 -10.62 -6.55
N VAL A 132 -6.26 -10.06 -7.39
CA VAL A 132 -6.59 -9.82 -8.79
C VAL A 132 -5.50 -10.40 -9.68
N VAL A 133 -5.88 -10.74 -10.90
CA VAL A 133 -5.00 -11.33 -11.88
C VAL A 133 -4.87 -10.35 -13.04
N LYS A 134 -3.69 -10.28 -13.63
CA LYS A 134 -3.45 -9.43 -14.77
C LYS A 134 -4.40 -9.83 -15.91
N GLU A 135 -5.00 -8.84 -16.53
CA GLU A 135 -5.90 -9.07 -17.66
C GLU A 135 -5.17 -9.82 -18.76
N GLY A 136 -5.80 -10.88 -19.25
CA GLY A 136 -5.20 -11.74 -20.27
C GLY A 136 -4.26 -12.80 -19.77
N PHE A 137 -3.93 -12.81 -18.47
CA PHE A 137 -3.08 -13.84 -17.90
C PHE A 137 -3.87 -15.13 -17.71
N GLU A 138 -3.34 -16.23 -18.21
CA GLU A 138 -4.03 -17.52 -18.15
C GLU A 138 -3.75 -18.23 -16.84
N HIS A 139 -4.83 -18.56 -16.14
CA HIS A 139 -4.74 -19.29 -14.88
C HIS A 139 -4.30 -20.74 -15.13
N GLY A 140 -3.50 -21.26 -14.23
CA GLY A 140 -3.12 -22.65 -14.24
C GLY A 140 -1.97 -23.01 -15.19
N HIS A 141 -1.34 -22.02 -15.78
CA HIS A 141 -0.21 -22.22 -16.68
C HIS A 141 1.13 -21.91 -16.05
N GLN A 142 1.21 -22.05 -14.77
CA GLN A 142 2.44 -21.77 -14.02
C GLN A 142 3.27 -23.01 -13.80
#